data_ea1078f1bd758be3dbde0ebb35cc4a3f
#
_entry.id   ea1078f1bd758be3dbde0ebb35cc4a3f
#
_cell.length_a   1.000
_cell.length_b   1.000
_cell.length_c   1.000
_cell.angle_alpha   90.00
_cell.angle_beta   90.00
_cell.angle_gamma   90.00
#
_symmetry.space_group_name_H-M   'P 1'
#
loop_
_entity.id
_entity.type
_entity.pdbx_description
1 polymer ?
#
loop_
_entity_poly.entity_id
_entity_poly.type
_entity_poly.pdbx_seq_one_letter_code
_entity_poly.pdbx_strand_id
1 'polypeptide(L)'
;MVQFDFANNLETAVNDMEQLRKYIDHMGPYAAALLKWIVVGGLVGGVGGVVGALFHLGVNYATSVRLAHPWVLYLLPLGGLVIAGLYRLCKLEGKGTNAVIESVHFGSDVPVLLVPLIFVSTVITHLCGGSAGREGAALQMGGTIGQCMGRTFRLDDRDLRVATLAGMAAFFSALFGTPLAATVFAIMVISIGVLYHVALYPSLLAALVAYGVSVRLGVEPTRFTVAVPDQSVGMFVRVAALGVLCAL
;
A
#
# COMPACT_ATOMS: atom_id res chain seq x y z
N MET A 1 60.17 -30.71 9.61
CA MET A 1 59.65 -29.33 9.70
C MET A 1 58.59 -29.03 8.63
N VAL A 2 58.74 -29.42 7.35
CA VAL A 2 57.76 -29.18 6.28
C VAL A 2 56.43 -29.94 6.40
N GLN A 3 56.41 -31.08 7.09
CA GLN A 3 55.20 -31.94 7.24
C GLN A 3 54.20 -31.41 8.30
N PHE A 4 54.70 -30.62 9.25
CA PHE A 4 53.85 -29.99 10.27
C PHE A 4 53.08 -28.76 9.72
N ASP A 5 53.67 -28.07 8.77
CA ASP A 5 53.07 -26.87 8.13
C ASP A 5 51.92 -27.24 7.17
N PHE A 6 51.99 -28.41 6.55
CA PHE A 6 50.95 -28.88 5.62
C PHE A 6 49.68 -29.37 6.36
N ALA A 7 49.82 -30.01 7.49
CA ALA A 7 48.71 -30.47 8.30
C ALA A 7 47.94 -29.28 8.93
N ASN A 8 48.65 -28.28 9.44
CA ASN A 8 48.05 -27.05 9.99
C ASN A 8 47.36 -26.24 8.93
N ASN A 9 47.89 -26.14 7.71
CA ASN A 9 47.22 -25.44 6.62
C ASN A 9 45.97 -26.16 6.11
N LEU A 10 45.96 -27.51 6.15
CA LEU A 10 44.78 -28.29 5.82
C LEU A 10 43.67 -28.15 6.90
N GLU A 11 44.00 -28.18 8.20
CA GLU A 11 43.05 -27.95 9.29
C GLU A 11 42.45 -26.53 9.22
N THR A 12 43.26 -25.52 8.92
CA THR A 12 42.79 -24.15 8.75
C THR A 12 41.86 -24.04 7.58
N ALA A 13 42.20 -24.63 6.41
CA ALA A 13 41.34 -24.63 5.23
C ALA A 13 40.01 -25.38 5.43
N VAL A 14 40.02 -26.49 6.20
CA VAL A 14 38.78 -27.21 6.56
C VAL A 14 37.91 -26.39 7.48
N ASN A 15 38.51 -25.75 8.53
CA ASN A 15 37.76 -24.86 9.43
C ASN A 15 37.16 -23.65 8.71
N ASP A 16 37.90 -23.05 7.77
CA ASP A 16 37.42 -21.93 6.94
C ASP A 16 36.26 -22.39 6.05
N MET A 17 36.33 -23.57 5.45
CA MET A 17 35.23 -24.13 4.67
C MET A 17 33.99 -24.47 5.52
N GLU A 18 34.16 -24.97 6.74
CA GLU A 18 33.04 -25.19 7.67
C GLU A 18 32.42 -23.88 8.13
N GLN A 19 33.18 -22.85 8.38
CA GLN A 19 32.69 -21.52 8.69
C GLN A 19 31.93 -20.90 7.49
N LEU A 20 32.49 -21.02 6.29
CA LEU A 20 31.83 -20.56 5.06
C LEU A 20 30.50 -21.29 4.84
N ARG A 21 30.49 -22.60 5.02
CA ARG A 21 29.28 -23.42 4.92
C ARG A 21 28.22 -22.99 5.93
N LYS A 22 28.58 -22.78 7.19
CA LYS A 22 27.68 -22.25 8.22
C LYS A 22 27.15 -20.86 7.86
N TYR A 23 27.97 -20.01 7.27
CA TYR A 23 27.58 -18.68 6.79
C TYR A 23 26.57 -18.78 5.64
N ILE A 24 26.84 -19.66 4.66
CA ILE A 24 25.95 -19.87 3.51
C ILE A 24 24.61 -20.49 3.96
N ASP A 25 24.64 -21.48 4.85
CA ASP A 25 23.45 -22.11 5.41
C ASP A 25 22.60 -21.12 6.23
N HIS A 26 23.26 -20.15 6.88
CA HIS A 26 22.56 -19.09 7.63
C HIS A 26 21.99 -18.00 6.70
N MET A 27 22.67 -17.67 5.61
CA MET A 27 22.26 -16.62 4.64
C MET A 27 21.19 -17.10 3.66
N GLY A 28 21.13 -18.40 3.38
CA GLY A 28 20.21 -18.99 2.42
C GLY A 28 18.73 -18.62 2.66
N PRO A 29 18.20 -18.78 3.88
CA PRO A 29 16.82 -18.42 4.20
C PRO A 29 16.51 -16.94 4.02
N TYR A 30 17.45 -16.05 4.33
CA TYR A 30 17.28 -14.60 4.12
C TYR A 30 17.27 -14.23 2.64
N ALA A 31 18.16 -14.82 1.84
CA ALA A 31 18.20 -14.61 0.41
C ALA A 31 16.92 -15.13 -0.27
N ALA A 32 16.40 -16.28 0.15
CA ALA A 32 15.14 -16.83 -0.35
C ALA A 32 13.95 -15.92 0.03
N ALA A 33 13.91 -15.39 1.26
CA ALA A 33 12.88 -14.46 1.69
C ALA A 33 12.93 -13.14 0.88
N LEU A 34 14.13 -12.60 0.66
CA LEU A 34 14.30 -11.40 -0.17
C LEU A 34 13.82 -11.63 -1.60
N LEU A 35 14.22 -12.74 -2.22
CA LEU A 35 13.80 -13.09 -3.58
C LEU A 35 12.28 -13.28 -3.67
N LYS A 36 11.68 -13.97 -2.71
CA LYS A 36 10.23 -14.09 -2.60
C LYS A 36 9.55 -12.74 -2.62
N TRP A 37 10.00 -11.80 -1.79
CA TRP A 37 9.39 -10.48 -1.71
C TRP A 37 9.69 -9.57 -2.91
N ILE A 38 10.82 -9.78 -3.61
CA ILE A 38 11.07 -9.11 -4.89
C ILE A 38 9.99 -9.51 -5.92
N VAL A 39 9.67 -10.80 -6.01
CA VAL A 39 8.67 -11.29 -6.96
C VAL A 39 7.25 -10.90 -6.52
N VAL A 40 6.86 -11.28 -5.30
CA VAL A 40 5.50 -11.03 -4.80
C VAL A 40 5.23 -9.55 -4.65
N GLY A 41 6.14 -8.80 -4.02
CA GLY A 41 6.01 -7.35 -3.85
C GLY A 41 6.03 -6.59 -5.17
N GLY A 42 6.87 -7.03 -6.13
CA GLY A 42 6.89 -6.48 -7.49
C GLY A 42 5.57 -6.69 -8.23
N LEU A 43 4.98 -7.87 -8.13
CA LEU A 43 3.69 -8.17 -8.76
C LEU A 43 2.54 -7.44 -8.08
N VAL A 44 2.49 -7.44 -6.74
CA VAL A 44 1.51 -6.67 -5.96
C VAL A 44 1.61 -5.18 -6.29
N GLY A 45 2.85 -4.65 -6.38
CA GLY A 45 3.12 -3.28 -6.79
C GLY A 45 2.69 -2.99 -8.22
N GLY A 46 2.94 -3.91 -9.15
CA GLY A 46 2.53 -3.80 -10.55
C GLY A 46 1.01 -3.71 -10.71
N VAL A 47 0.29 -4.68 -10.14
CA VAL A 47 -1.20 -4.71 -10.19
C VAL A 47 -1.78 -3.53 -9.43
N GLY A 48 -1.30 -3.26 -8.20
CA GLY A 48 -1.73 -2.10 -7.40
C GLY A 48 -1.47 -0.77 -8.10
N GLY A 49 -0.32 -0.67 -8.80
CA GLY A 49 0.05 0.49 -9.60
C GLY A 49 -0.90 0.73 -10.78
N VAL A 50 -1.24 -0.31 -11.54
CA VAL A 50 -2.18 -0.21 -12.67
C VAL A 50 -3.57 0.16 -12.20
N VAL A 51 -4.12 -0.60 -11.22
CA VAL A 51 -5.48 -0.35 -10.71
C VAL A 51 -5.56 1.01 -10.01
N GLY A 52 -4.52 1.40 -9.27
CA GLY A 52 -4.42 2.71 -8.60
C GLY A 52 -4.36 3.86 -9.60
N ALA A 53 -3.59 3.72 -10.68
CA ALA A 53 -3.54 4.71 -11.76
C ALA A 53 -4.91 4.87 -12.46
N LEU A 54 -5.55 3.75 -12.82
CA LEU A 54 -6.89 3.77 -13.42
C LEU A 54 -7.91 4.43 -12.50
N PHE A 55 -7.85 4.13 -11.19
CA PHE A 55 -8.70 4.74 -10.19
C PHE A 55 -8.48 6.27 -10.10
N HIS A 56 -7.22 6.70 -10.05
CA HIS A 56 -6.87 8.13 -10.05
C HIS A 56 -7.43 8.85 -11.28
N LEU A 57 -7.17 8.30 -12.46
CA LEU A 57 -7.66 8.87 -13.72
C LEU A 57 -9.19 8.88 -13.80
N GLY A 58 -9.84 7.79 -13.36
CA GLY A 58 -11.30 7.70 -13.32
C GLY A 58 -11.95 8.74 -12.40
N VAL A 59 -11.40 8.94 -11.20
CA VAL A 59 -11.89 9.95 -10.25
C VAL A 59 -11.64 11.37 -10.76
N ASN A 60 -10.47 11.63 -11.35
CA ASN A 60 -10.17 12.93 -11.93
C ASN A 60 -11.08 13.24 -13.13
N TYR A 61 -11.33 12.26 -13.99
CA TYR A 61 -12.27 12.39 -15.11
C TYR A 61 -13.70 12.70 -14.61
N ALA A 62 -14.18 11.93 -13.62
CA ALA A 62 -15.50 12.18 -13.02
C ALA A 62 -15.60 13.59 -12.43
N THR A 63 -14.54 14.05 -11.77
CA THR A 63 -14.49 15.42 -11.23
C THR A 63 -14.50 16.48 -12.33
N SER A 64 -13.77 16.28 -13.41
CA SER A 64 -13.76 17.22 -14.55
C SER A 64 -15.12 17.29 -15.26
N VAL A 65 -15.80 16.15 -15.42
CA VAL A 65 -17.18 16.11 -15.98
C VAL A 65 -18.14 16.88 -15.08
N ARG A 66 -18.06 16.71 -13.76
CA ARG A 66 -18.88 17.44 -12.80
C ARG A 66 -18.64 18.95 -12.87
N LEU A 67 -17.38 19.37 -12.99
CA LEU A 67 -17.03 20.79 -13.09
C LEU A 67 -17.57 21.41 -14.39
N ALA A 68 -17.57 20.65 -15.49
CA ALA A 68 -18.16 21.07 -16.76
C ALA A 68 -19.71 21.09 -16.74
N HIS A 69 -20.32 20.25 -15.89
CA HIS A 69 -21.77 20.08 -15.81
C HIS A 69 -22.27 20.19 -14.36
N PRO A 70 -22.35 21.39 -13.76
CA PRO A 70 -22.69 21.55 -12.33
C PRO A 70 -24.05 20.96 -11.92
N TRP A 71 -24.99 20.81 -12.86
CA TRP A 71 -26.30 20.21 -12.62
C TRP A 71 -26.23 18.75 -12.15
N VAL A 72 -25.11 18.03 -12.45
CA VAL A 72 -24.88 16.65 -12.01
C VAL A 72 -24.88 16.52 -10.47
N LEU A 73 -24.62 17.62 -9.76
CA LEU A 73 -24.72 17.67 -8.30
C LEU A 73 -26.12 17.29 -7.78
N TYR A 74 -27.18 17.64 -8.50
CA TYR A 74 -28.56 17.27 -8.12
C TYR A 74 -28.84 15.77 -8.22
N LEU A 75 -27.98 15.01 -8.92
CA LEU A 75 -28.06 13.55 -9.00
C LEU A 75 -27.42 12.83 -7.80
N LEU A 76 -26.88 13.54 -6.82
CA LEU A 76 -26.23 12.94 -5.64
C LEU A 76 -27.12 11.95 -4.90
N PRO A 77 -28.43 12.22 -4.63
CA PRO A 77 -29.32 11.25 -3.99
C PRO A 77 -29.50 9.97 -4.84
N LEU A 78 -29.62 10.13 -6.16
CA LEU A 78 -29.73 8.99 -7.08
C LEU A 78 -28.43 8.18 -7.10
N GLY A 79 -27.27 8.84 -7.13
CA GLY A 79 -25.97 8.21 -7.02
C GLY A 79 -25.83 7.39 -5.73
N GLY A 80 -26.29 7.94 -4.62
CA GLY A 80 -26.34 7.22 -3.34
C GLY A 80 -27.21 5.96 -3.38
N LEU A 81 -28.38 6.03 -3.99
CA LEU A 81 -29.26 4.87 -4.18
C LEU A 81 -28.62 3.80 -5.06
N VAL A 82 -27.97 4.20 -6.15
CA VAL A 82 -27.23 3.27 -7.04
C VAL A 82 -26.12 2.56 -6.26
N ILE A 83 -25.32 3.31 -5.50
CA ILE A 83 -24.26 2.74 -4.66
C ILE A 83 -24.82 1.75 -3.65
N ALA A 84 -25.86 2.14 -2.91
CA ALA A 84 -26.51 1.25 -1.93
C ALA A 84 -27.05 -0.01 -2.59
N GLY A 85 -27.65 0.12 -3.77
CA GLY A 85 -28.13 -1.01 -4.58
C GLY A 85 -26.99 -1.94 -5.01
N LEU A 86 -25.86 -1.40 -5.45
CA LEU A 86 -24.68 -2.18 -5.84
C LEU A 86 -24.13 -2.98 -4.64
N TYR A 87 -23.97 -2.34 -3.46
CA TYR A 87 -23.50 -3.02 -2.24
C TYR A 87 -24.46 -4.13 -1.83
N ARG A 88 -25.76 -3.88 -1.93
CA ARG A 88 -26.79 -4.89 -1.62
C ARG A 88 -26.80 -6.06 -2.58
N LEU A 89 -26.69 -5.79 -3.89
CA LEU A 89 -26.60 -6.83 -4.92
C LEU A 89 -25.34 -7.71 -4.74
N CYS A 90 -24.23 -7.10 -4.37
CA CYS A 90 -22.96 -7.80 -4.12
C CYS A 90 -22.92 -8.48 -2.73
N LYS A 91 -23.92 -8.27 -1.86
CA LYS A 91 -23.95 -8.74 -0.46
C LYS A 91 -22.71 -8.32 0.35
N LEU A 92 -22.25 -7.10 0.11
CA LEU A 92 -21.06 -6.50 0.76
C LEU A 92 -21.44 -5.32 1.66
N GLU A 93 -22.68 -5.26 2.10
CA GLU A 93 -23.15 -4.23 3.02
C GLU A 93 -22.32 -4.25 4.32
N GLY A 94 -21.94 -3.07 4.79
CA GLY A 94 -21.12 -2.93 5.99
C GLY A 94 -19.62 -3.32 5.84
N LYS A 95 -19.19 -3.80 4.68
CA LYS A 95 -17.77 -4.05 4.41
C LYS A 95 -17.08 -2.74 4.05
N GLY A 96 -16.23 -2.26 4.93
CA GLY A 96 -15.47 -1.03 4.79
C GLY A 96 -13.98 -1.24 5.10
N THR A 97 -13.28 -0.15 5.40
CA THR A 97 -11.85 -0.19 5.75
C THR A 97 -11.55 -1.14 6.91
N ASN A 98 -12.47 -1.22 7.89
CA ASN A 98 -12.35 -2.13 9.03
C ASN A 98 -12.23 -3.60 8.59
N ALA A 99 -12.96 -4.02 7.55
CA ALA A 99 -12.87 -5.40 7.07
C ALA A 99 -11.46 -5.76 6.57
N VAL A 100 -10.75 -4.82 5.97
CA VAL A 100 -9.36 -5.02 5.52
C VAL A 100 -8.38 -4.96 6.69
N ILE A 101 -8.60 -4.06 7.66
CA ILE A 101 -7.82 -4.00 8.89
C ILE A 101 -7.99 -5.30 9.70
N GLU A 102 -9.21 -5.78 9.85
CA GLU A 102 -9.51 -7.06 10.50
C GLU A 102 -8.85 -8.24 9.79
N SER A 103 -8.75 -8.20 8.46
CA SER A 103 -8.07 -9.25 7.71
C SER A 103 -6.59 -9.36 8.04
N VAL A 104 -5.94 -8.25 8.35
CA VAL A 104 -4.54 -8.23 8.79
C VAL A 104 -4.40 -8.75 10.23
N HIS A 105 -5.36 -8.45 11.11
CA HIS A 105 -5.29 -8.92 12.50
C HIS A 105 -5.69 -10.38 12.66
N PHE A 106 -6.79 -10.79 12.03
CA PHE A 106 -7.43 -12.08 12.28
C PHE A 106 -7.33 -13.05 11.09
N GLY A 107 -6.71 -12.65 9.98
CA GLY A 107 -6.60 -13.48 8.78
C GLY A 107 -7.93 -13.69 8.05
N SER A 108 -8.96 -12.85 8.32
CA SER A 108 -10.27 -12.95 7.67
C SER A 108 -10.20 -12.66 6.17
N ASP A 109 -11.13 -13.26 5.42
CA ASP A 109 -11.19 -13.10 3.97
C ASP A 109 -11.82 -11.77 3.57
N VAL A 110 -11.14 -11.07 2.66
CA VAL A 110 -11.70 -9.89 1.99
C VAL A 110 -12.14 -10.28 0.58
N PRO A 111 -13.43 -10.14 0.24
CA PRO A 111 -13.92 -10.49 -1.09
C PRO A 111 -13.28 -9.61 -2.17
N VAL A 112 -12.74 -10.23 -3.22
CA VAL A 112 -12.09 -9.52 -4.36
C VAL A 112 -13.06 -8.56 -5.06
N LEU A 113 -14.36 -8.87 -5.04
CA LEU A 113 -15.42 -8.04 -5.60
C LEU A 113 -15.48 -6.65 -4.94
N LEU A 114 -14.87 -6.49 -3.77
CA LEU A 114 -14.78 -5.19 -3.09
C LEU A 114 -13.98 -4.16 -3.92
N VAL A 115 -12.97 -4.61 -4.67
CA VAL A 115 -12.14 -3.72 -5.51
C VAL A 115 -12.96 -2.99 -6.57
N PRO A 116 -13.64 -3.67 -7.52
CA PRO A 116 -14.44 -2.99 -8.52
C PRO A 116 -15.63 -2.24 -7.91
N LEU A 117 -16.20 -2.72 -6.81
CA LEU A 117 -17.33 -2.08 -6.14
C LEU A 117 -16.92 -0.72 -5.56
N ILE A 118 -15.80 -0.66 -4.84
CA ILE A 118 -15.27 0.61 -4.28
C ILE A 118 -14.87 1.56 -5.42
N PHE A 119 -14.23 1.02 -6.47
CA PHE A 119 -13.85 1.80 -7.64
C PHE A 119 -15.06 2.54 -8.22
N VAL A 120 -16.10 1.80 -8.60
CA VAL A 120 -17.31 2.35 -9.22
C VAL A 120 -18.04 3.29 -8.27
N SER A 121 -18.21 2.90 -7.01
CA SER A 121 -18.89 3.72 -6.00
C SER A 121 -18.18 5.05 -5.76
N THR A 122 -16.84 5.04 -5.70
CA THR A 122 -16.07 6.27 -5.51
C THR A 122 -16.14 7.18 -6.74
N VAL A 123 -16.07 6.62 -7.94
CA VAL A 123 -16.23 7.38 -9.19
C VAL A 123 -17.62 8.02 -9.27
N ILE A 124 -18.68 7.28 -8.95
CA ILE A 124 -20.06 7.81 -8.91
C ILE A 124 -20.17 8.93 -7.87
N THR A 125 -19.60 8.74 -6.68
CA THR A 125 -19.62 9.75 -5.61
C THR A 125 -18.96 11.05 -6.06
N HIS A 126 -17.78 10.97 -6.68
CA HIS A 126 -17.07 12.16 -7.17
C HIS A 126 -17.78 12.80 -8.37
N LEU A 127 -18.39 12.00 -9.25
CA LEU A 127 -19.18 12.49 -10.37
C LEU A 127 -20.38 13.31 -9.87
N CYS A 128 -21.10 12.80 -8.88
CA CYS A 128 -22.25 13.47 -8.29
C CYS A 128 -21.88 14.57 -7.27
N GLY A 129 -20.60 14.84 -7.03
CA GLY A 129 -20.14 15.91 -6.14
C GLY A 129 -20.18 15.57 -4.66
N GLY A 130 -20.29 14.30 -4.30
CA GLY A 130 -20.17 13.87 -2.92
C GLY A 130 -18.75 14.09 -2.38
N SER A 131 -18.65 14.52 -1.13
CA SER A 131 -17.37 14.69 -0.45
C SER A 131 -16.91 13.35 0.11
N ALA A 132 -16.05 12.65 -0.64
CA ALA A 132 -15.46 11.37 -0.22
C ALA A 132 -13.94 11.43 -0.36
N GLY A 133 -13.24 10.95 0.68
CA GLY A 133 -11.80 10.78 0.65
C GLY A 133 -11.39 9.60 -0.25
N ARG A 134 -10.19 9.67 -0.78
CA ARG A 134 -9.61 8.59 -1.60
C ARG A 134 -8.77 7.63 -0.75
N GLU A 135 -8.41 8.04 0.47
CA GLU A 135 -7.48 7.33 1.36
C GLU A 135 -8.05 5.98 1.80
N GLY A 136 -9.30 5.99 2.28
CA GLY A 136 -9.99 4.76 2.68
C GLY A 136 -10.19 3.79 1.52
N ALA A 137 -10.55 4.31 0.34
CA ALA A 137 -10.66 3.52 -0.89
C ALA A 137 -9.29 2.90 -1.28
N ALA A 138 -8.20 3.67 -1.18
CA ALA A 138 -6.85 3.19 -1.47
C ALA A 138 -6.44 2.03 -0.56
N LEU A 139 -6.69 2.15 0.74
CA LEU A 139 -6.38 1.08 1.70
C LEU A 139 -7.21 -0.18 1.43
N GLN A 140 -8.50 -0.02 1.19
CA GLN A 140 -9.40 -1.16 0.94
C GLN A 140 -9.05 -1.88 -0.36
N MET A 141 -8.93 -1.16 -1.46
CA MET A 141 -8.62 -1.75 -2.76
C MET A 141 -7.22 -2.35 -2.76
N GLY A 142 -6.23 -1.61 -2.26
CA GLY A 142 -4.84 -2.06 -2.16
C GLY A 142 -4.70 -3.29 -1.28
N GLY A 143 -5.28 -3.28 -0.08
CA GLY A 143 -5.25 -4.42 0.84
C GLY A 143 -5.93 -5.65 0.25
N THR A 144 -7.09 -5.48 -0.39
CA THR A 144 -7.80 -6.57 -1.06
C THR A 144 -6.96 -7.17 -2.21
N ILE A 145 -6.31 -6.33 -3.03
CA ILE A 145 -5.41 -6.78 -4.10
C ILE A 145 -4.23 -7.57 -3.50
N GLY A 146 -3.58 -7.01 -2.46
CA GLY A 146 -2.46 -7.67 -1.79
C GLY A 146 -2.83 -9.03 -1.21
N GLN A 147 -3.98 -9.12 -0.52
CA GLN A 147 -4.48 -10.37 0.03
C GLN A 147 -4.83 -11.40 -1.07
N CYS A 148 -5.52 -10.95 -2.12
CA CYS A 148 -5.87 -11.83 -3.24
C CYS A 148 -4.63 -12.42 -3.91
N MET A 149 -3.62 -11.59 -4.17
CA MET A 149 -2.36 -12.06 -4.75
C MET A 149 -1.61 -12.99 -3.80
N GLY A 150 -1.55 -12.64 -2.50
CA GLY A 150 -0.94 -13.50 -1.49
C GLY A 150 -1.56 -14.90 -1.45
N ARG A 151 -2.90 -15.01 -1.60
CA ARG A 151 -3.60 -16.31 -1.70
C ARG A 151 -3.30 -17.03 -3.00
N THR A 152 -3.23 -16.30 -4.11
CA THR A 152 -2.87 -16.88 -5.40
C THR A 152 -1.48 -17.53 -5.37
N PHE A 153 -0.54 -16.92 -4.63
CA PHE A 153 0.79 -17.46 -4.38
C PHE A 153 0.86 -18.46 -3.23
N ARG A 154 -0.29 -18.80 -2.59
CA ARG A 154 -0.38 -19.71 -1.46
C ARG A 154 0.56 -19.34 -0.32
N LEU A 155 0.64 -18.06 -0.01
CA LEU A 155 1.41 -17.57 1.12
C LEU A 155 0.77 -18.05 2.43
N ASP A 156 1.60 -18.27 3.44
CA ASP A 156 1.13 -18.56 4.80
C ASP A 156 0.44 -17.31 5.42
N ASP A 157 -0.23 -17.49 6.55
CA ASP A 157 -1.01 -16.42 7.21
C ASP A 157 -0.15 -15.21 7.57
N ARG A 158 1.12 -15.42 7.92
CA ARG A 158 2.04 -14.34 8.27
C ARG A 158 2.41 -13.52 7.02
N ASP A 159 2.79 -14.19 5.96
CA ASP A 159 3.14 -13.58 4.69
C ASP A 159 1.93 -12.96 3.99
N LEU A 160 0.75 -13.55 4.19
CA LEU A 160 -0.51 -13.00 3.68
C LEU A 160 -0.82 -11.63 4.28
N ARG A 161 -0.59 -11.44 5.58
CA ARG A 161 -0.68 -10.12 6.25
C ARG A 161 0.30 -9.13 5.65
N VAL A 162 1.55 -9.55 5.44
CA VAL A 162 2.58 -8.72 4.81
C VAL A 162 2.20 -8.33 3.38
N ALA A 163 1.67 -9.27 2.59
CA ALA A 163 1.19 -9.01 1.23
C ALA A 163 0.00 -8.03 1.22
N THR A 164 -0.91 -8.11 2.19
CA THR A 164 -2.01 -7.16 2.36
C THR A 164 -1.48 -5.75 2.62
N LEU A 165 -0.52 -5.60 3.53
CA LEU A 165 0.13 -4.31 3.82
C LEU A 165 0.89 -3.76 2.62
N ALA A 166 1.61 -4.63 1.89
CA ALA A 166 2.31 -4.26 0.66
C ALA A 166 1.33 -3.76 -0.42
N GLY A 167 0.15 -4.38 -0.53
CA GLY A 167 -0.92 -3.92 -1.42
C GLY A 167 -1.48 -2.56 -1.03
N MET A 168 -1.71 -2.31 0.26
CA MET A 168 -2.13 -1.00 0.77
C MET A 168 -1.10 0.08 0.42
N ALA A 169 0.19 -0.18 0.70
CA ALA A 169 1.27 0.74 0.39
C ALA A 169 1.41 1.01 -1.12
N ALA A 170 1.31 -0.04 -1.94
CA ALA A 170 1.37 0.06 -3.39
C ALA A 170 0.27 0.95 -3.96
N PHE A 171 -0.98 0.69 -3.57
CA PHE A 171 -2.11 1.45 -4.09
C PHE A 171 -2.08 2.91 -3.64
N PHE A 172 -1.76 3.15 -2.37
CA PHE A 172 -1.61 4.50 -1.82
C PHE A 172 -0.49 5.27 -2.53
N SER A 173 0.64 4.61 -2.78
CA SER A 173 1.76 5.18 -3.51
C SER A 173 1.40 5.52 -4.96
N ALA A 174 0.67 4.64 -5.65
CA ALA A 174 0.19 4.88 -7.01
C ALA A 174 -0.75 6.09 -7.10
N LEU A 175 -1.55 6.30 -6.05
CA LEU A 175 -2.57 7.36 -6.01
C LEU A 175 -1.97 8.74 -5.69
N PHE A 176 -1.04 8.80 -4.74
CA PHE A 176 -0.50 10.06 -4.22
C PHE A 176 0.93 10.38 -4.66
N GLY A 177 1.64 9.40 -5.24
CA GLY A 177 3.02 9.58 -5.68
C GLY A 177 4.04 9.68 -4.54
N THR A 178 3.76 9.08 -3.38
CA THR A 178 4.57 9.20 -2.15
C THR A 178 4.97 7.82 -1.59
N PRO A 179 5.91 7.08 -2.22
CA PRO A 179 6.18 5.69 -1.87
C PRO A 179 6.66 5.48 -0.42
N LEU A 180 7.52 6.36 0.10
CA LEU A 180 8.00 6.26 1.48
C LEU A 180 6.87 6.51 2.49
N ALA A 181 6.11 7.59 2.30
CA ALA A 181 4.99 7.92 3.18
C ALA A 181 3.89 6.84 3.11
N ALA A 182 3.59 6.33 1.91
CA ALA A 182 2.65 5.25 1.69
C ALA A 182 3.05 3.98 2.46
N THR A 183 4.33 3.64 2.45
CA THR A 183 4.87 2.49 3.17
C THR A 183 4.68 2.64 4.67
N VAL A 184 5.15 3.75 5.24
CA VAL A 184 5.04 4.02 6.68
C VAL A 184 3.57 4.07 7.11
N PHE A 185 2.72 4.74 6.33
CA PHE A 185 1.30 4.84 6.61
C PHE A 185 0.63 3.46 6.63
N ALA A 186 0.87 2.61 5.61
CA ALA A 186 0.27 1.28 5.52
C ALA A 186 0.62 0.39 6.72
N ILE A 187 1.87 0.41 7.18
CA ILE A 187 2.32 -0.42 8.30
C ILE A 187 1.91 0.13 9.68
N MET A 188 1.61 1.43 9.78
CA MET A 188 1.19 2.08 11.04
C MET A 188 -0.32 2.16 11.21
N VAL A 189 -1.09 2.18 10.11
CA VAL A 189 -2.55 2.33 10.17
C VAL A 189 -3.26 1.13 10.82
N ILE A 190 -2.61 -0.03 10.81
CA ILE A 190 -3.15 -1.28 11.35
C ILE A 190 -3.16 -1.27 12.88
N SER A 191 -2.11 -0.76 13.53
CA SER A 191 -1.98 -0.77 14.98
C SER A 191 -1.34 0.53 15.46
N ILE A 192 -2.08 1.30 16.24
CA ILE A 192 -1.58 2.56 16.79
C ILE A 192 -0.38 2.30 17.68
N GLY A 193 0.74 2.96 17.38
CA GLY A 193 1.98 2.88 18.17
C GLY A 193 2.82 1.62 17.94
N VAL A 194 2.41 0.70 17.09
CA VAL A 194 3.17 -0.51 16.77
C VAL A 194 3.60 -0.49 15.30
N LEU A 195 4.91 -0.49 15.07
CA LEU A 195 5.47 -0.58 13.73
C LEU A 195 5.66 -2.06 13.35
N TYR A 196 4.92 -2.54 12.36
CA TYR A 196 5.07 -3.91 11.84
C TYR A 196 6.27 -3.99 10.88
N HIS A 197 7.48 -3.92 11.44
CA HIS A 197 8.76 -3.77 10.71
C HIS A 197 9.03 -4.88 9.68
N VAL A 198 8.47 -6.08 9.87
CA VAL A 198 8.61 -7.21 8.91
C VAL A 198 8.02 -6.85 7.54
N ALA A 199 6.98 -6.03 7.51
CA ALA A 199 6.35 -5.59 6.27
C ALA A 199 7.04 -4.40 5.61
N LEU A 200 8.03 -3.77 6.25
CA LEU A 200 8.68 -2.55 5.75
C LEU A 200 9.28 -2.74 4.36
N TYR A 201 10.13 -3.75 4.20
CA TYR A 201 10.80 -4.03 2.92
C TYR A 201 9.80 -4.43 1.82
N PRO A 202 8.89 -5.41 2.03
CA PRO A 202 7.90 -5.77 1.03
C PRO A 202 6.99 -4.61 0.63
N SER A 203 6.53 -3.82 1.59
CA SER A 203 5.67 -2.66 1.35
C SER A 203 6.38 -1.55 0.59
N LEU A 204 7.64 -1.26 0.94
CA LEU A 204 8.43 -0.26 0.24
C LEU A 204 8.69 -0.66 -1.22
N LEU A 205 9.05 -1.92 -1.45
CA LEU A 205 9.27 -2.44 -2.79
C LEU A 205 7.99 -2.33 -3.64
N ALA A 206 6.87 -2.79 -3.09
CA ALA A 206 5.58 -2.71 -3.78
C ALA A 206 5.16 -1.26 -4.07
N ALA A 207 5.38 -0.35 -3.10
CA ALA A 207 5.10 1.07 -3.26
C ALA A 207 5.95 1.74 -4.35
N LEU A 208 7.25 1.41 -4.41
CA LEU A 208 8.16 1.94 -5.44
C LEU A 208 7.79 1.45 -6.84
N VAL A 209 7.47 0.15 -6.97
CA VAL A 209 7.02 -0.43 -8.25
C VAL A 209 5.70 0.23 -8.68
N ALA A 210 4.74 0.34 -7.77
CA ALA A 210 3.44 0.96 -8.05
C ALA A 210 3.56 2.43 -8.46
N TYR A 211 4.45 3.19 -7.81
CA TYR A 211 4.79 4.55 -8.19
C TYR A 211 5.35 4.61 -9.62
N GLY A 212 6.33 3.76 -9.93
CA GLY A 212 6.91 3.71 -11.27
C GLY A 212 5.90 3.35 -12.36
N VAL A 213 4.95 2.46 -12.06
CA VAL A 213 3.85 2.09 -12.97
C VAL A 213 2.87 3.25 -13.13
N SER A 214 2.43 3.86 -12.04
CA SER A 214 1.42 4.95 -12.08
C SER A 214 1.94 6.17 -12.84
N VAL A 215 3.20 6.55 -12.64
CA VAL A 215 3.83 7.66 -13.38
C VAL A 215 3.89 7.37 -14.88
N ARG A 216 4.23 6.14 -15.28
CA ARG A 216 4.23 5.73 -16.71
C ARG A 216 2.84 5.73 -17.33
N LEU A 217 1.80 5.55 -16.53
CA LEU A 217 0.40 5.64 -16.96
C LEU A 217 -0.16 7.07 -16.91
N GLY A 218 0.68 8.07 -16.64
CA GLY A 218 0.30 9.49 -16.69
C GLY A 218 -0.29 10.04 -15.39
N VAL A 219 -0.12 9.35 -14.26
CA VAL A 219 -0.48 9.91 -12.96
C VAL A 219 0.61 10.85 -12.49
N GLU A 220 0.26 12.12 -12.35
CA GLU A 220 1.17 13.11 -11.78
C GLU A 220 1.20 12.99 -10.25
N PRO A 221 2.41 12.93 -9.64
CA PRO A 221 2.53 12.98 -8.18
C PRO A 221 1.90 14.25 -7.62
N THR A 222 1.20 14.14 -6.50
CA THR A 222 0.61 15.29 -5.82
C THR A 222 1.73 16.24 -5.36
N ARG A 223 1.81 17.38 -5.98
CA ARG A 223 2.79 18.43 -5.68
C ARG A 223 2.09 19.76 -5.48
N PHE A 224 2.44 20.45 -4.41
CA PHE A 224 1.95 21.79 -4.15
C PHE A 224 3.13 22.76 -4.30
N THR A 225 2.97 23.74 -5.19
CA THR A 225 3.92 24.84 -5.34
C THR A 225 3.55 25.90 -4.31
N VAL A 226 4.16 25.84 -3.15
CA VAL A 226 3.91 26.77 -2.06
C VAL A 226 5.18 27.54 -1.76
N ALA A 227 5.08 28.87 -1.62
CA ALA A 227 6.16 29.66 -1.07
C ALA A 227 6.35 29.28 0.41
N VAL A 228 7.47 28.63 0.70
CA VAL A 228 7.80 28.24 2.08
C VAL A 228 8.34 29.48 2.78
N PRO A 229 7.68 29.97 3.87
CA PRO A 229 8.20 31.08 4.66
C PRO A 229 9.48 30.68 5.40
N ASP A 230 10.31 31.65 5.71
CA ASP A 230 11.54 31.43 6.46
C ASP A 230 11.26 30.75 7.79
N GLN A 231 12.06 29.73 8.10
CA GLN A 231 11.92 28.99 9.35
C GLN A 231 12.33 29.87 10.52
N SER A 232 11.34 30.27 11.33
CA SER A 232 11.54 31.10 12.53
C SER A 232 10.84 30.46 13.73
N VAL A 233 11.29 30.79 14.92
CA VAL A 233 10.64 30.33 16.16
C VAL A 233 9.16 30.73 16.19
N GLY A 234 8.83 31.94 15.70
CA GLY A 234 7.45 32.42 15.61
C GLY A 234 6.60 31.55 14.64
N MET A 235 7.18 31.03 13.57
CA MET A 235 6.51 30.09 12.68
C MET A 235 6.21 28.77 13.38
N PHE A 236 7.17 28.20 14.11
CA PHE A 236 6.96 26.95 14.85
C PHE A 236 5.86 27.07 15.90
N VAL A 237 5.81 28.20 16.64
CA VAL A 237 4.74 28.48 17.61
C VAL A 237 3.38 28.55 16.94
N ARG A 238 3.26 29.20 15.78
CA ARG A 238 1.99 29.26 15.02
C ARG A 238 1.57 27.89 14.52
N VAL A 239 2.50 27.08 14.02
CA VAL A 239 2.23 25.70 13.56
C VAL A 239 1.78 24.82 14.73
N ALA A 240 2.44 24.93 15.89
CA ALA A 240 2.04 24.21 17.09
C ALA A 240 0.64 24.64 17.57
N ALA A 241 0.35 25.95 17.58
CA ALA A 241 -0.99 26.45 17.91
C ALA A 241 -2.06 25.93 16.94
N LEU A 242 -1.77 25.91 15.63
CA LEU A 242 -2.64 25.34 14.63
C LEU A 242 -2.87 23.84 14.88
N GLY A 243 -1.81 23.09 15.21
CA GLY A 243 -1.92 21.66 15.55
C GLY A 243 -2.85 21.41 16.75
N VAL A 244 -2.77 22.22 17.77
CA VAL A 244 -3.69 22.16 18.93
C VAL A 244 -5.14 22.45 18.50
N LEU A 245 -5.35 23.49 17.68
CA LEU A 245 -6.68 23.84 17.18
C LEU A 245 -7.29 22.75 16.29
N CYS A 246 -6.47 22.02 15.53
CA CYS A 246 -6.95 20.90 14.70
C CYS A 246 -7.24 19.62 15.52
N ALA A 247 -6.71 19.52 16.75
CA ALA A 247 -6.92 18.37 17.63
C ALA A 247 -8.18 18.52 18.53
N LEU A 248 -8.73 19.73 18.65
CA LEU A 248 -9.97 20.04 19.39
C LEU A 248 -11.20 19.86 18.50
#